data_cb4839435b5da831d36487542f78e5c8
#
_entry.id   cb4839435b5da831d36487542f78e5c8
#
_cell.length_a   1.000
_cell.length_b   1.000
_cell.length_c   1.000
_cell.angle_alpha   90.00
_cell.angle_beta   90.00
_cell.angle_gamma   90.00
#
_symmetry.space_group_name_H-M   'P 1'
#
loop_
_entity.id
_entity.type
_entity.pdbx_description
1 polymer ?
#
loop_
_entity_poly.entity_id
_entity_poly.type
_entity_poly.pdbx_seq_one_letter_code
_entity_poly.pdbx_strand_id
1 'polypeptide(L)'
;MTSATALPAGAWACPACGQVNLAGVTCEACGIALRSLDDPPLDIPYQPRLTRLPSFWLALVWALAAVGGLALWLSPVARSNLGNLFLVGEVVASGAAAFSSLFTALWQRVFNQLEVVVPPHVKSGEELNVEVRLVPYATVGPVSVDVRLVDRFYVKVDDRVETAKRELGSTSLLKRGRLRGRRLTSLSARFVAPFPATTHQSFQVDVMADLLGILAFAIPALGWQARNLKEHGGYYVEAVVRVGPLTRRYHKRVLSYLVGERLYVG
;
A
#
# COMPACT_ATOMS: atom_id res chain seq x y z
N MET A 1 36.16 -9.47 24.47
CA MET A 1 35.52 -10.80 24.46
C MET A 1 34.27 -10.68 25.29
N THR A 2 33.13 -10.48 24.66
CA THR A 2 31.82 -10.35 25.32
C THR A 2 31.33 -11.78 25.60
N SER A 3 31.25 -12.15 26.88
CA SER A 3 30.68 -13.40 27.35
C SER A 3 29.25 -13.53 26.79
N ALA A 4 29.02 -14.52 25.93
CA ALA A 4 27.68 -14.89 25.50
C ALA A 4 26.93 -15.45 26.71
N THR A 5 26.08 -14.63 27.32
CA THR A 5 25.19 -15.07 28.40
C THR A 5 24.25 -16.11 27.81
N ALA A 6 24.31 -17.34 28.29
CA ALA A 6 23.44 -18.44 27.85
C ALA A 6 21.98 -18.04 28.12
N LEU A 7 21.13 -18.14 27.12
CA LEU A 7 19.72 -17.87 27.26
C LEU A 7 19.06 -18.97 28.12
N PRO A 8 18.05 -18.65 28.95
CA PRO A 8 17.28 -19.64 29.69
C PRO A 8 16.66 -20.71 28.76
N ALA A 9 16.40 -21.90 29.26
CA ALA A 9 15.77 -22.94 28.47
C ALA A 9 14.40 -22.49 27.94
N GLY A 10 14.20 -22.58 26.62
CA GLY A 10 13.00 -22.10 25.93
C GLY A 10 13.01 -20.63 25.53
N ALA A 11 14.01 -19.86 25.96
CA ALA A 11 14.17 -18.48 25.50
C ALA A 11 14.89 -18.44 24.15
N TRP A 12 14.48 -17.47 23.31
CA TRP A 12 15.09 -17.26 21.98
C TRP A 12 15.23 -15.77 21.67
N ALA A 13 16.30 -15.41 21.03
CA ALA A 13 16.51 -14.04 20.54
C ALA A 13 15.90 -13.89 19.15
N CYS A 14 15.02 -12.90 18.99
CA CYS A 14 14.42 -12.62 17.71
C CYS A 14 15.46 -12.07 16.72
N PRO A 15 15.75 -12.75 15.61
CA PRO A 15 16.76 -12.28 14.66
C PRO A 15 16.33 -11.07 13.85
N ALA A 16 15.06 -10.67 13.93
CA ALA A 16 14.55 -9.48 13.25
C ALA A 16 14.74 -8.20 14.07
N CYS A 17 14.55 -8.25 15.39
CA CYS A 17 14.62 -7.06 16.26
C CYS A 17 15.60 -7.20 17.43
N GLY A 18 16.20 -8.39 17.63
CA GLY A 18 17.13 -8.65 18.73
C GLY A 18 16.48 -8.89 20.09
N GLN A 19 15.15 -8.75 20.22
CA GLN A 19 14.45 -8.97 21.48
C GLN A 19 14.58 -10.41 21.95
N VAL A 20 14.88 -10.61 23.22
CA VAL A 20 14.85 -11.90 23.88
C VAL A 20 13.42 -12.20 24.33
N ASN A 21 12.87 -13.32 23.88
CA ASN A 21 11.56 -13.81 24.25
C ASN A 21 11.75 -15.01 25.18
N LEU A 22 11.09 -15.01 26.32
CA LEU A 22 11.23 -16.03 27.33
C LEU A 22 10.42 -17.29 27.03
N ALA A 23 9.34 -17.15 26.29
CA ALA A 23 8.47 -18.25 25.86
C ALA A 23 7.67 -17.85 24.61
N GLY A 24 7.02 -18.85 23.97
CA GLY A 24 6.12 -18.59 22.85
C GLY A 24 6.78 -18.73 21.49
N VAL A 25 5.92 -18.75 20.44
CA VAL A 25 6.31 -18.94 19.05
C VAL A 25 6.31 -17.63 18.25
N THR A 26 5.99 -16.51 18.90
CA THR A 26 5.90 -15.20 18.26
C THR A 26 6.69 -14.18 19.07
N CYS A 27 7.46 -13.34 18.41
CA CYS A 27 8.21 -12.28 19.09
C CYS A 27 7.26 -11.20 19.63
N GLU A 28 7.31 -10.95 20.94
CA GLU A 28 6.46 -9.96 21.61
C GLU A 28 6.73 -8.52 21.14
N ALA A 29 7.96 -8.23 20.75
CA ALA A 29 8.33 -6.88 20.32
C ALA A 29 8.02 -6.56 18.86
N CYS A 30 8.15 -7.54 17.95
CA CYS A 30 7.99 -7.28 16.52
C CYS A 30 6.93 -8.16 15.82
N GLY A 31 6.32 -9.11 16.53
CA GLY A 31 5.24 -9.94 16.00
C GLY A 31 5.65 -11.05 15.03
N ILE A 32 6.95 -11.23 14.75
CA ILE A 32 7.43 -12.30 13.85
C ILE A 32 7.33 -13.66 14.54
N ALA A 33 6.69 -14.62 13.86
CA ALA A 33 6.59 -15.98 14.32
C ALA A 33 7.95 -16.72 14.16
N LEU A 34 8.33 -17.53 15.18
CA LEU A 34 9.56 -18.31 15.18
C LEU A 34 9.62 -19.26 13.96
N ARG A 35 8.49 -19.86 13.59
CA ARG A 35 8.38 -20.75 12.42
C ARG A 35 8.84 -20.12 11.11
N SER A 36 8.63 -18.84 10.92
CA SER A 36 9.06 -18.13 9.70
C SER A 36 10.58 -17.97 9.60
N LEU A 37 11.32 -18.31 10.65
CA LEU A 37 12.77 -18.17 10.73
C LEU A 37 13.51 -19.44 10.28
N ASP A 38 12.86 -20.59 10.40
CA ASP A 38 13.44 -21.90 10.06
C ASP A 38 13.02 -22.39 8.68
N ASP A 39 12.06 -21.72 8.03
CA ASP A 39 11.64 -22.05 6.68
C ASP A 39 12.83 -21.94 5.70
N PRO A 40 13.01 -22.92 4.81
CA PRO A 40 14.06 -22.87 3.80
C PRO A 40 13.88 -21.61 2.91
N PRO A 41 14.96 -21.05 2.37
CA PRO A 41 14.85 -19.93 1.44
C PRO A 41 14.04 -20.36 0.23
N LEU A 42 13.10 -19.54 -0.17
CA LEU A 42 12.28 -19.76 -1.36
C LEU A 42 13.16 -19.72 -2.61
N ASP A 43 12.86 -20.59 -3.57
CA ASP A 43 13.48 -20.51 -4.89
C ASP A 43 12.82 -19.39 -5.70
N ILE A 44 13.31 -18.18 -5.49
CA ILE A 44 12.85 -16.97 -6.19
C ILE A 44 13.93 -16.49 -7.14
N PRO A 45 13.56 -15.85 -8.25
CA PRO A 45 14.52 -15.28 -9.18
C PRO A 45 15.43 -14.27 -8.50
N TYR A 46 16.61 -14.10 -9.06
CA TYR A 46 17.54 -13.06 -8.58
C TYR A 46 16.89 -11.68 -8.64
N GLN A 47 17.31 -10.83 -7.72
CA GLN A 47 16.88 -9.43 -7.69
C GLN A 47 17.00 -8.80 -9.09
N PRO A 48 15.92 -8.26 -9.67
CA PRO A 48 15.96 -7.72 -11.01
C PRO A 48 16.85 -6.48 -11.08
N ARG A 49 17.61 -6.34 -12.17
CA ARG A 49 18.31 -5.08 -12.46
C ARG A 49 17.27 -4.01 -12.77
N LEU A 50 17.50 -2.77 -12.34
CA LEU A 50 16.59 -1.66 -12.62
C LEU A 50 16.23 -1.53 -14.10
N THR A 51 17.23 -1.68 -14.97
CA THR A 51 17.07 -1.61 -16.43
C THR A 51 16.21 -2.74 -17.03
N ARG A 52 15.89 -3.80 -16.28
CA ARG A 52 14.99 -4.88 -16.71
C ARG A 52 13.52 -4.65 -16.27
N LEU A 53 13.27 -3.65 -15.45
CA LEU A 53 11.93 -3.34 -14.97
C LEU A 53 11.22 -2.39 -15.95
N PRO A 54 10.02 -2.74 -16.45
CA PRO A 54 9.26 -1.85 -17.34
C PRO A 54 8.99 -0.48 -16.72
N SER A 55 8.75 -0.43 -15.39
CA SER A 55 8.53 0.81 -14.65
C SER A 55 9.75 1.74 -14.66
N PHE A 56 10.97 1.22 -14.79
CA PHE A 56 12.17 2.05 -14.96
C PHE A 56 12.19 2.76 -16.32
N TRP A 57 11.88 2.04 -17.39
CA TRP A 57 11.81 2.63 -18.73
C TRP A 57 10.66 3.63 -18.84
N LEU A 58 9.53 3.33 -18.22
CA LEU A 58 8.43 4.27 -18.14
C LEU A 58 8.82 5.55 -17.40
N ALA A 59 9.59 5.45 -16.31
CA ALA A 59 10.14 6.60 -15.60
C ALA A 59 11.05 7.44 -16.51
N LEU A 60 11.89 6.79 -17.32
CA LEU A 60 12.78 7.48 -18.25
C LEU A 60 11.99 8.22 -19.33
N VAL A 61 10.97 7.60 -19.92
CA VAL A 61 10.09 8.23 -20.92
C VAL A 61 9.43 9.48 -20.35
N TRP A 62 8.86 9.39 -19.16
CA TRP A 62 8.23 10.54 -18.51
C TRP A 62 9.24 11.63 -18.11
N ALA A 63 10.44 11.25 -17.69
CA ALA A 63 11.50 12.21 -17.42
C ALA A 63 11.93 12.97 -18.68
N LEU A 64 12.05 12.28 -19.82
CA LEU A 64 12.36 12.91 -21.11
C LEU A 64 11.21 13.85 -21.56
N ALA A 65 9.96 13.44 -21.35
CA ALA A 65 8.81 14.31 -21.63
C ALA A 65 8.82 15.58 -20.77
N ALA A 66 9.13 15.45 -19.48
CA ALA A 66 9.24 16.61 -18.58
C ALA A 66 10.38 17.56 -19.00
N VAL A 67 11.54 17.01 -19.39
CA VAL A 67 12.68 17.82 -19.91
C VAL A 67 12.32 18.50 -21.22
N GLY A 68 11.66 17.79 -22.14
CA GLY A 68 11.16 18.35 -23.40
C GLY A 68 10.17 19.48 -23.19
N GLY A 69 9.19 19.29 -22.31
CA GLY A 69 8.23 20.33 -21.92
C GLY A 69 8.90 21.56 -21.30
N LEU A 70 9.89 21.33 -20.43
CA LEU A 70 10.67 22.41 -19.83
C LEU A 70 11.49 23.19 -20.88
N ALA A 71 12.12 22.49 -21.81
CA ALA A 71 12.87 23.11 -22.90
C ALA A 71 11.98 23.95 -23.82
N LEU A 72 10.79 23.45 -24.14
CA LEU A 72 9.78 24.21 -24.88
C LEU A 72 9.30 25.44 -24.11
N TRP A 73 9.07 25.31 -22.81
CA TRP A 73 8.65 26.43 -21.95
C TRP A 73 9.70 27.54 -21.89
N LEU A 74 10.98 27.19 -21.85
CA LEU A 74 12.09 28.14 -21.86
C LEU A 74 12.33 28.75 -23.26
N SER A 75 11.73 28.21 -24.31
CA SER A 75 11.90 28.70 -25.68
C SER A 75 11.08 29.97 -25.93
N PRO A 76 11.54 30.85 -26.84
CA PRO A 76 10.78 32.05 -27.18
C PRO A 76 9.42 31.78 -27.86
N VAL A 77 9.20 30.57 -28.35
CA VAL A 77 7.96 30.14 -29.05
C VAL A 77 6.77 30.01 -28.09
N ALA A 78 7.01 29.67 -26.80
CA ALA A 78 5.96 29.41 -25.81
C ALA A 78 5.36 30.64 -25.12
N ARG A 79 5.57 31.87 -25.65
CA ARG A 79 5.24 33.13 -24.98
C ARG A 79 3.76 33.47 -24.94
N SER A 80 2.83 32.63 -25.39
CA SER A 80 1.40 32.85 -25.21
C SER A 80 0.99 32.39 -23.79
N ASN A 81 0.16 33.22 -23.09
CA ASN A 81 -0.26 32.91 -21.70
C ASN A 81 -0.97 31.57 -21.55
N LEU A 82 -1.74 31.14 -22.53
CA LEU A 82 -2.38 29.81 -22.53
C LEU A 82 -1.38 28.67 -22.77
N GLY A 83 -0.42 28.85 -23.68
CA GLY A 83 0.63 27.87 -23.95
C GLY A 83 1.51 27.63 -22.73
N ASN A 84 1.85 28.68 -21.98
CA ASN A 84 2.61 28.56 -20.74
C ASN A 84 1.90 27.72 -19.68
N LEU A 85 0.60 27.89 -19.49
CA LEU A 85 -0.16 27.15 -18.49
C LEU A 85 -0.23 25.65 -18.81
N PHE A 86 -0.42 25.30 -20.09
CA PHE A 86 -0.41 23.92 -20.55
C PHE A 86 0.97 23.27 -20.39
N LEU A 87 2.04 23.95 -20.76
CA LEU A 87 3.40 23.44 -20.64
C LEU A 87 3.84 23.23 -19.18
N VAL A 88 3.49 24.16 -18.29
CA VAL A 88 3.73 23.97 -16.84
C VAL A 88 2.96 22.75 -16.32
N GLY A 89 1.69 22.60 -16.70
CA GLY A 89 0.88 21.44 -16.34
C GLY A 89 1.48 20.12 -16.82
N GLU A 90 1.99 20.08 -18.06
CA GLU A 90 2.65 18.91 -18.63
C GLU A 90 3.95 18.56 -17.89
N VAL A 91 4.82 19.54 -17.65
CA VAL A 91 6.08 19.34 -16.92
C VAL A 91 5.82 18.79 -15.53
N VAL A 92 4.85 19.34 -14.81
CA VAL A 92 4.50 18.87 -13.46
C VAL A 92 3.91 17.45 -13.52
N ALA A 93 2.99 17.17 -14.44
CA ALA A 93 2.37 15.85 -14.57
C ALA A 93 3.38 14.78 -14.99
N SER A 94 4.22 15.08 -15.99
CA SER A 94 5.26 14.16 -16.46
C SER A 94 6.33 13.93 -15.40
N GLY A 95 6.73 14.95 -14.67
CA GLY A 95 7.66 14.84 -13.54
C GLY A 95 7.11 13.97 -12.42
N ALA A 96 5.84 14.15 -12.04
CA ALA A 96 5.17 13.32 -11.04
C ALA A 96 5.04 11.85 -11.50
N ALA A 97 4.73 11.63 -12.79
CA ALA A 97 4.65 10.30 -13.37
C ALA A 97 6.02 9.60 -13.41
N ALA A 98 7.08 10.33 -13.76
CA ALA A 98 8.46 9.83 -13.72
C ALA A 98 8.85 9.41 -12.30
N PHE A 99 8.60 10.25 -11.32
CA PHE A 99 8.89 9.95 -9.91
C PHE A 99 8.11 8.73 -9.41
N SER A 100 6.81 8.66 -9.68
CA SER A 100 5.98 7.52 -9.30
C SER A 100 6.44 6.21 -9.93
N SER A 101 6.83 6.25 -11.22
CA SER A 101 7.32 5.07 -11.94
C SER A 101 8.68 4.62 -11.42
N LEU A 102 9.58 5.56 -11.13
CA LEU A 102 10.88 5.26 -10.51
C LEU A 102 10.70 4.67 -9.11
N PHE A 103 9.82 5.25 -8.31
CA PHE A 103 9.48 4.73 -6.98
C PHE A 103 8.94 3.30 -7.05
N THR A 104 8.09 3.02 -8.04
CA THR A 104 7.56 1.67 -8.28
C THR A 104 8.67 0.70 -8.67
N ALA A 105 9.61 1.12 -9.53
CA ALA A 105 10.76 0.30 -9.92
C ALA A 105 11.67 -0.03 -8.72
N LEU A 106 11.94 0.96 -7.88
CA LEU A 106 12.73 0.75 -6.66
C LEU A 106 12.03 -0.21 -5.70
N TRP A 107 10.72 -0.08 -5.55
CA TRP A 107 9.94 -0.97 -4.70
C TRP A 107 9.92 -2.41 -5.21
N GLN A 108 9.71 -2.60 -6.52
CA GLN A 108 9.77 -3.91 -7.18
C GLN A 108 11.15 -4.57 -7.04
N ARG A 109 12.19 -3.79 -6.85
CA ARG A 109 13.54 -4.30 -6.60
C ARG A 109 13.77 -4.75 -5.16
N VAL A 110 13.03 -4.21 -4.20
CA VAL A 110 13.15 -4.59 -2.77
C VAL A 110 12.40 -5.87 -2.49
N PHE A 111 11.16 -5.98 -2.96
CA PHE A 111 10.29 -7.11 -2.68
C PHE A 111 9.94 -7.89 -3.94
N ASN A 112 10.13 -9.20 -3.89
CA ASN A 112 9.60 -10.14 -4.87
C ASN A 112 8.08 -10.23 -4.74
N GLN A 113 7.60 -10.36 -3.50
CA GLN A 113 6.18 -10.44 -3.19
C GLN A 113 5.87 -9.55 -1.98
N LEU A 114 4.81 -8.79 -2.09
CA LEU A 114 4.18 -8.09 -0.98
C LEU A 114 2.68 -8.14 -1.20
N GLU A 115 2.00 -8.85 -0.34
CA GLU A 115 0.58 -9.11 -0.43
C GLU A 115 -0.10 -8.84 0.90
N VAL A 116 -1.27 -8.21 0.84
CA VAL A 116 -2.17 -8.06 1.99
C VAL A 116 -3.36 -8.97 1.74
N VAL A 117 -3.47 -10.01 2.55
CA VAL A 117 -4.55 -10.99 2.50
C VAL A 117 -5.60 -10.60 3.53
N VAL A 118 -6.80 -10.36 3.07
CA VAL A 118 -7.95 -10.01 3.89
C VAL A 118 -9.15 -10.80 3.36
N PRO A 119 -9.97 -11.39 4.22
CA PRO A 119 -11.20 -12.03 3.76
C PRO A 119 -12.10 -10.97 3.09
N PRO A 120 -12.62 -11.25 1.88
CA PRO A 120 -13.43 -10.28 1.16
C PRO A 120 -14.76 -9.98 1.88
N HIS A 121 -15.27 -10.97 2.61
CA HIS A 121 -16.51 -10.90 3.36
C HIS A 121 -16.27 -11.35 4.79
N VAL A 122 -16.85 -10.64 5.73
CA VAL A 122 -16.77 -10.94 7.16
C VAL A 122 -18.10 -10.60 7.83
N LYS A 123 -18.55 -11.41 8.77
CA LYS A 123 -19.74 -11.13 9.55
C LYS A 123 -19.45 -10.04 10.57
N SER A 124 -20.37 -9.08 10.70
CA SER A 124 -20.25 -7.99 11.67
C SER A 124 -20.08 -8.51 13.08
N GLY A 125 -19.13 -7.94 13.80
CA GLY A 125 -18.79 -8.35 15.17
C GLY A 125 -17.85 -9.56 15.26
N GLU A 126 -17.59 -10.28 14.17
CA GLU A 126 -16.62 -11.37 14.14
C GLU A 126 -15.17 -10.87 13.99
N GLU A 127 -14.24 -11.77 14.19
CA GLU A 127 -12.81 -11.49 14.07
C GLU A 127 -12.41 -11.36 12.60
N LEU A 128 -11.89 -10.20 12.22
CA LEU A 128 -11.31 -9.92 10.91
C LEU A 128 -9.80 -10.17 10.97
N ASN A 129 -9.36 -11.28 10.42
CA ASN A 129 -7.96 -11.63 10.33
C ASN A 129 -7.32 -11.00 9.09
N VAL A 130 -6.28 -10.22 9.31
CA VAL A 130 -5.49 -9.57 8.27
C VAL A 130 -4.10 -10.15 8.27
N GLU A 131 -3.63 -10.64 7.14
CA GLU A 131 -2.28 -11.16 6.98
C GLU A 131 -1.49 -10.33 5.97
N VAL A 132 -0.29 -9.91 6.34
CA VAL A 132 0.66 -9.23 5.45
C VAL A 132 1.80 -10.19 5.15
N ARG A 133 1.93 -10.59 3.89
CA ARG A 133 2.96 -11.51 3.38
C ARG A 133 4.05 -10.71 2.68
N LEU A 134 5.28 -10.90 3.11
CA LEU A 134 6.45 -10.18 2.63
C LEU A 134 7.54 -11.16 2.21
N VAL A 135 8.02 -11.05 0.97
CA VAL A 135 9.16 -11.83 0.47
C VAL A 135 10.17 -10.86 -0.14
N PRO A 136 11.17 -10.40 0.60
CA PRO A 136 12.21 -9.55 0.04
C PRO A 136 13.21 -10.38 -0.79
N TYR A 137 13.81 -9.77 -1.82
CA TYR A 137 14.87 -10.42 -2.61
C TYR A 137 16.16 -10.61 -1.80
N ALA A 138 16.51 -9.60 -1.01
CA ALA A 138 17.69 -9.60 -0.15
C ALA A 138 17.30 -9.24 1.27
N THR A 139 18.17 -9.46 2.22
CA THR A 139 17.95 -9.00 3.60
C THR A 139 17.80 -7.49 3.63
N VAL A 140 16.70 -7.00 4.17
CA VAL A 140 16.33 -5.58 4.18
C VAL A 140 15.92 -5.14 5.58
N GLY A 141 16.31 -3.92 5.94
CA GLY A 141 15.94 -3.27 7.20
C GLY A 141 16.54 -1.86 7.30
N PRO A 142 16.00 -1.02 8.19
CA PRO A 142 14.83 -1.27 9.05
C PRO A 142 13.51 -1.29 8.26
N VAL A 143 12.63 -2.21 8.59
CA VAL A 143 11.29 -2.32 8.00
C VAL A 143 10.27 -2.11 9.12
N SER A 144 9.23 -1.32 8.84
CA SER A 144 8.04 -1.23 9.68
C SER A 144 6.78 -1.56 8.88
N VAL A 145 5.85 -2.23 9.53
CA VAL A 145 4.56 -2.61 8.95
C VAL A 145 3.46 -2.22 9.93
N ASP A 146 2.66 -1.27 9.53
CA ASP A 146 1.48 -0.83 10.28
C ASP A 146 0.23 -1.22 9.51
N VAL A 147 -0.76 -1.74 10.20
CA VAL A 147 -2.06 -2.08 9.61
C VAL A 147 -3.15 -1.32 10.34
N ARG A 148 -4.09 -0.75 9.59
CA ARG A 148 -5.21 0.03 10.10
C ARG A 148 -6.51 -0.46 9.47
N LEU A 149 -7.55 -0.49 10.26
CA LEU A 149 -8.91 -0.62 9.79
C LEU A 149 -9.52 0.78 9.71
N VAL A 150 -9.94 1.18 8.52
CA VAL A 150 -10.41 2.53 8.21
C VAL A 150 -11.82 2.47 7.65
N ASP A 151 -12.67 3.32 8.16
CA ASP A 151 -13.99 3.62 7.64
C ASP A 151 -13.88 4.84 6.72
N ARG A 152 -14.25 4.69 5.45
CA ARG A 152 -14.36 5.79 4.48
C ARG A 152 -15.83 6.05 4.23
N PHE A 153 -16.27 7.27 4.43
CA PHE A 153 -17.66 7.67 4.26
C PHE A 153 -17.76 9.04 3.60
N TYR A 154 -18.91 9.31 3.02
CA TYR A 154 -19.19 10.58 2.39
C TYR A 154 -19.80 11.55 3.36
N VAL A 155 -19.30 12.79 3.37
CA VAL A 155 -19.84 13.89 4.14
C VAL A 155 -20.23 15.00 3.17
N LYS A 156 -21.44 15.53 3.31
CA LYS A 156 -21.86 16.71 2.57
C LYS A 156 -21.41 17.96 3.33
N VAL A 157 -20.54 18.73 2.72
CA VAL A 157 -20.05 20.02 3.24
C VAL A 157 -20.35 21.07 2.19
N ASP A 158 -21.17 22.05 2.53
CA ASP A 158 -21.51 23.20 1.68
C ASP A 158 -21.85 22.82 0.21
N ASP A 159 -22.79 21.92 0.00
CA ASP A 159 -23.21 21.35 -1.28
C ASP A 159 -22.15 20.52 -2.05
N ARG A 160 -20.99 20.29 -1.45
CA ARG A 160 -19.97 19.37 -1.97
C ARG A 160 -19.97 18.07 -1.20
N VAL A 161 -19.74 16.97 -1.92
CA VAL A 161 -19.54 15.65 -1.28
C VAL A 161 -18.05 15.45 -1.12
N GLU A 162 -17.61 15.33 0.14
CA GLU A 162 -16.22 15.05 0.48
C GLU A 162 -16.09 13.66 1.09
N THR A 163 -14.97 13.00 0.84
CA THR A 163 -14.66 11.71 1.46
C THR A 163 -13.94 11.93 2.79
N ALA A 164 -14.57 11.53 3.87
CA ALA A 164 -13.99 11.51 5.19
C ALA A 164 -13.45 10.12 5.54
N LYS A 165 -12.45 10.08 6.41
CA LYS A 165 -11.84 8.84 6.89
C LYS A 165 -11.85 8.82 8.42
N ARG A 166 -12.28 7.70 8.99
CA ARG A 166 -12.22 7.44 10.43
C ARG A 166 -11.43 6.16 10.68
N GLU A 167 -10.40 6.23 11.50
CA GLU A 167 -9.66 5.06 11.95
C GLU A 167 -10.47 4.32 13.01
N LEU A 168 -10.76 3.04 12.77
CA LEU A 168 -11.49 2.16 13.69
C LEU A 168 -10.55 1.36 14.58
N GLY A 169 -9.33 1.12 14.10
CA GLY A 169 -8.29 0.45 14.85
C GLY A 169 -6.98 0.44 14.08
N SER A 170 -5.87 0.37 14.81
CA SER A 170 -4.54 0.26 14.22
C SER A 170 -3.64 -0.66 15.05
N THR A 171 -2.74 -1.36 14.36
CA THR A 171 -1.76 -2.25 14.95
C THR A 171 -0.45 -2.15 14.20
N SER A 172 0.66 -2.00 14.94
CA SER A 172 2.00 -2.08 14.37
C SER A 172 2.48 -3.53 14.44
N LEU A 173 2.57 -4.19 13.28
CA LEU A 173 2.96 -5.59 13.17
C LEU A 173 4.47 -5.80 13.23
N LEU A 174 5.23 -4.82 12.72
CA LEU A 174 6.67 -4.84 12.74
C LEU A 174 7.20 -3.43 13.00
N LYS A 175 7.99 -3.28 14.07
CA LYS A 175 8.61 -2.01 14.44
C LYS A 175 10.12 -2.08 14.20
N ARG A 176 10.59 -1.47 13.10
CA ARG A 176 12.02 -1.40 12.74
C ARG A 176 12.71 -2.78 12.70
N GLY A 177 11.98 -3.81 12.26
CA GLY A 177 12.51 -5.16 12.12
C GLY A 177 13.41 -5.31 10.90
N ARG A 178 14.16 -6.43 10.86
CA ARG A 178 14.97 -6.83 9.72
C ARG A 178 14.34 -8.06 9.07
N LEU A 179 14.01 -7.97 7.79
CA LEU A 179 13.49 -9.10 7.03
C LEU A 179 14.63 -9.83 6.33
N ARG A 180 14.66 -11.16 6.46
CA ARG A 180 15.64 -12.01 5.78
C ARG A 180 15.28 -12.14 4.30
N GLY A 181 16.29 -12.01 3.44
CA GLY A 181 16.11 -12.18 2.01
C GLY A 181 15.63 -13.58 1.64
N ARG A 182 14.79 -13.68 0.61
CA ARG A 182 14.27 -14.91 0.02
C ARG A 182 13.44 -15.78 0.98
N ARG A 183 12.90 -15.19 2.04
CA ARG A 183 12.02 -15.87 2.99
C ARG A 183 10.68 -15.20 3.10
N LEU A 184 9.64 -16.01 3.20
CA LEU A 184 8.30 -15.51 3.47
C LEU A 184 8.23 -15.09 4.95
N THR A 185 7.89 -13.83 5.15
CA THR A 185 7.51 -13.32 6.47
C THR A 185 6.02 -13.03 6.44
N SER A 186 5.27 -13.76 7.25
CA SER A 186 3.83 -13.53 7.43
C SER A 186 3.61 -12.84 8.77
N LEU A 187 2.91 -11.71 8.73
CA LEU A 187 2.53 -10.91 9.88
C LEU A 187 1.01 -10.83 9.94
N SER A 188 0.42 -11.11 11.10
CA SER A 188 -1.03 -11.12 11.24
C SER A 188 -1.52 -10.07 12.22
N ALA A 189 -2.62 -9.41 11.88
CA ALA A 189 -3.39 -8.53 12.75
C ALA A 189 -4.82 -9.03 12.88
N ARG A 190 -5.45 -8.73 14.01
CA ARG A 190 -6.84 -9.05 14.28
C ARG A 190 -7.60 -7.77 14.60
N PHE A 191 -8.73 -7.61 13.95
CA PHE A 191 -9.68 -6.52 14.19
C PHE A 191 -11.05 -7.11 14.42
N VAL A 192 -11.94 -6.32 14.97
CA VAL A 192 -13.36 -6.66 15.02
C VAL A 192 -14.02 -6.10 13.77
N ALA A 193 -14.75 -6.94 13.05
CA ALA A 193 -15.45 -6.52 11.84
C ALA A 193 -16.55 -5.50 12.21
N PRO A 194 -16.56 -4.32 11.59
CA PRO A 194 -17.52 -3.28 11.88
C PRO A 194 -18.92 -3.64 11.35
N PHE A 195 -19.94 -2.96 11.85
CA PHE A 195 -21.30 -3.08 11.33
C PHE A 195 -21.44 -2.32 10.01
N PRO A 196 -22.24 -2.81 9.04
CA PRO A 196 -22.51 -2.11 7.80
C PRO A 196 -23.07 -0.71 8.08
N ALA A 197 -22.60 0.28 7.31
CA ALA A 197 -23.07 1.65 7.43
C ALA A 197 -23.77 2.10 6.13
N THR A 198 -24.94 2.72 6.26
CA THR A 198 -25.71 3.24 5.12
C THR A 198 -25.03 4.43 4.42
N THR A 199 -24.13 5.10 5.12
CA THR A 199 -23.37 6.26 4.60
C THR A 199 -22.31 5.90 3.55
N HIS A 200 -22.13 4.62 3.24
CA HIS A 200 -21.14 4.14 2.27
C HIS A 200 -21.66 4.17 0.83
N GLN A 201 -22.96 4.35 0.62
CA GLN A 201 -23.56 4.36 -0.72
C GLN A 201 -23.88 5.79 -1.15
N SER A 202 -23.42 6.18 -2.33
CA SER A 202 -23.78 7.45 -2.96
C SER A 202 -23.95 7.25 -4.45
N PHE A 203 -25.20 7.15 -4.90
CA PHE A 203 -25.52 7.02 -6.34
C PHE A 203 -24.93 8.13 -7.19
N GLN A 204 -24.88 9.36 -6.69
CA GLN A 204 -24.31 10.51 -7.42
C GLN A 204 -22.80 10.35 -7.67
N VAL A 205 -22.08 9.74 -6.71
CA VAL A 205 -20.63 9.49 -6.84
C VAL A 205 -20.38 8.38 -7.85
N ASP A 206 -21.23 7.38 -7.92
CA ASP A 206 -21.11 6.27 -8.88
C ASP A 206 -21.29 6.78 -10.32
N VAL A 207 -22.32 7.55 -10.58
CA VAL A 207 -22.58 8.15 -11.89
C VAL A 207 -21.44 9.07 -12.33
N MET A 208 -20.92 9.91 -11.41
CA MET A 208 -19.77 10.79 -11.71
C MET A 208 -18.50 9.98 -11.99
N ALA A 209 -18.26 8.91 -11.23
CA ALA A 209 -17.09 8.05 -11.44
C ALA A 209 -17.15 7.36 -12.82
N ASP A 210 -18.34 6.92 -13.25
CA ASP A 210 -18.52 6.28 -14.55
C ASP A 210 -18.38 7.28 -15.70
N LEU A 211 -18.93 8.48 -15.58
CA LEU A 211 -18.74 9.56 -16.56
C LEU A 211 -17.27 9.94 -16.71
N LEU A 212 -16.56 10.13 -15.59
CA LEU A 212 -15.12 10.42 -15.61
C LEU A 212 -14.31 9.24 -16.15
N GLY A 213 -14.75 8.00 -15.92
CA GLY A 213 -14.16 6.79 -16.49
C GLY A 213 -14.27 6.75 -18.02
N ILE A 214 -15.40 7.17 -18.58
CA ILE A 214 -15.61 7.29 -20.03
C ILE A 214 -14.72 8.42 -20.60
N LEU A 215 -14.69 9.57 -19.95
CA LEU A 215 -13.87 10.72 -20.38
C LEU A 215 -12.37 10.45 -20.23
N ALA A 216 -11.97 9.54 -19.36
CA ALA A 216 -10.58 9.13 -19.18
C ALA A 216 -9.97 8.48 -20.43
N PHE A 217 -10.79 7.97 -21.36
CA PHE A 217 -10.32 7.49 -22.65
C PHE A 217 -9.72 8.63 -23.49
N ALA A 218 -10.28 9.83 -23.39
CA ALA A 218 -9.77 11.01 -24.09
C ALA A 218 -8.74 11.79 -23.26
N ILE A 219 -8.88 11.79 -21.93
CA ILE A 219 -8.02 12.57 -21.01
C ILE A 219 -7.56 11.63 -19.87
N PRO A 220 -6.36 11.03 -19.96
CA PRO A 220 -5.86 10.06 -18.98
C PRO A 220 -5.83 10.56 -17.52
N ALA A 221 -5.66 11.87 -17.31
CA ALA A 221 -5.71 12.49 -15.98
C ALA A 221 -7.06 12.30 -15.27
N LEU A 222 -8.16 12.21 -16.01
CA LEU A 222 -9.49 11.97 -15.47
C LEU A 222 -9.65 10.51 -14.99
N GLY A 223 -8.89 9.58 -15.54
CA GLY A 223 -8.89 8.17 -15.10
C GLY A 223 -8.38 7.99 -13.68
N TRP A 224 -7.47 8.86 -13.22
CA TRP A 224 -7.04 8.88 -11.84
C TRP A 224 -8.15 9.40 -10.91
N GLN A 225 -8.85 10.45 -11.32
CA GLN A 225 -10.00 10.98 -10.57
C GLN A 225 -11.17 9.99 -10.54
N ALA A 226 -11.48 9.34 -11.66
CA ALA A 226 -12.50 8.29 -11.72
C ALA A 226 -12.18 7.11 -10.79
N ARG A 227 -10.91 6.68 -10.72
CA ARG A 227 -10.48 5.63 -9.79
C ARG A 227 -10.61 6.06 -8.34
N ASN A 228 -10.26 7.30 -8.02
CA ASN A 228 -10.40 7.83 -6.66
C ASN A 228 -11.86 7.95 -6.23
N LEU A 229 -12.77 8.28 -7.17
CA LEU A 229 -14.21 8.31 -6.93
C LEU A 229 -14.81 6.89 -6.84
N LYS A 230 -14.29 5.93 -7.63
CA LYS A 230 -14.68 4.49 -7.53
C LYS A 230 -14.16 3.80 -6.26
N GLU A 231 -13.19 4.37 -5.56
CA GLU A 231 -12.86 3.98 -4.20
C GLU A 231 -13.96 4.49 -3.25
N HIS A 232 -15.15 3.92 -3.39
CA HIS A 232 -16.36 4.26 -2.67
C HIS A 232 -16.19 4.20 -1.15
N GLY A 233 -17.13 4.80 -0.43
CA GLY A 233 -17.29 4.60 1.00
C GLY A 233 -17.29 3.11 1.35
N GLY A 234 -16.81 2.76 2.51
CA GLY A 234 -16.72 1.38 2.98
C GLY A 234 -15.59 1.17 3.97
N TYR A 235 -15.45 -0.07 4.39
CA TYR A 235 -14.39 -0.47 5.28
C TYR A 235 -13.18 -0.93 4.48
N TYR A 236 -12.01 -0.41 4.87
CA TYR A 236 -10.75 -0.73 4.22
C TYR A 236 -9.71 -1.13 5.25
N VAL A 237 -8.97 -2.17 4.93
CA VAL A 237 -7.71 -2.46 5.60
C VAL A 237 -6.61 -1.70 4.85
N GLU A 238 -5.95 -0.79 5.54
CA GLU A 238 -4.78 -0.08 5.02
C GLU A 238 -3.52 -0.68 5.66
N ALA A 239 -2.64 -1.25 4.85
CA ALA A 239 -1.32 -1.67 5.29
C ALA A 239 -0.27 -0.68 4.79
N VAL A 240 0.53 -0.16 5.70
CA VAL A 240 1.61 0.78 5.42
C VAL A 240 2.94 0.09 5.69
N VAL A 241 3.69 -0.16 4.64
CA VAL A 241 5.01 -0.78 4.71
C VAL A 241 6.07 0.29 4.45
N ARG A 242 7.02 0.45 5.39
CA ARG A 242 8.14 1.38 5.26
C ARG A 242 9.46 0.62 5.27
N VAL A 243 10.35 0.99 4.36
CA VAL A 243 11.70 0.43 4.25
C VAL A 243 12.67 1.60 4.07
N GLY A 244 13.35 1.99 5.13
CA GLY A 244 14.12 3.24 5.10
C GLY A 244 13.25 4.43 4.68
N PRO A 245 13.61 5.19 3.62
CA PRO A 245 12.83 6.31 3.12
C PRO A 245 11.63 5.89 2.27
N LEU A 246 11.57 4.64 1.82
CA LEU A 246 10.50 4.15 0.96
C LEU A 246 9.26 3.80 1.78
N THR A 247 8.11 4.33 1.39
CA THR A 247 6.82 4.01 2.02
C THR A 247 5.81 3.61 0.96
N ARG A 248 5.15 2.50 1.16
CA ARG A 248 4.05 2.06 0.29
C ARG A 248 2.80 1.75 1.11
N ARG A 249 1.66 2.14 0.57
CA ARG A 249 0.35 1.90 1.17
C ARG A 249 -0.43 0.93 0.29
N TYR A 250 -1.07 -0.02 0.93
CA TYR A 250 -1.96 -1.00 0.32
C TYR A 250 -3.34 -0.83 0.91
N HIS A 251 -4.35 -0.91 0.07
CA HIS A 251 -5.75 -0.80 0.46
C HIS A 251 -6.48 -2.04 -0.02
N LYS A 252 -7.20 -2.69 0.89
CA LYS A 252 -8.10 -3.79 0.56
C LYS A 252 -9.46 -3.50 1.16
N ARG A 253 -10.50 -3.55 0.34
CA ARG A 253 -11.88 -3.37 0.79
C ARG A 253 -12.34 -4.61 1.55
N VAL A 254 -13.11 -4.40 2.60
CA VAL A 254 -13.75 -5.44 3.41
C VAL A 254 -15.25 -5.21 3.38
N LEU A 255 -16.00 -6.22 2.99
CA LEU A 255 -17.46 -6.20 3.04
C LEU A 255 -17.90 -6.86 4.35
N SER A 256 -18.49 -6.08 5.25
CA SER A 256 -19.13 -6.63 6.44
C SER A 256 -20.63 -6.80 6.21
N TYR A 257 -21.22 -7.86 6.74
CA TYR A 257 -22.62 -8.16 6.58
C TYR A 257 -23.26 -8.58 7.92
N LEU A 258 -24.56 -8.34 8.06
CA LEU A 258 -25.36 -8.82 9.17
C LEU A 258 -25.86 -10.24 8.88
N VAL A 259 -26.01 -11.05 9.92
CA VAL A 259 -26.64 -12.37 9.80
C VAL A 259 -28.10 -12.20 9.38
N GLY A 260 -28.47 -12.81 8.25
CA GLY A 260 -29.83 -12.73 7.70
C GLY A 260 -29.99 -11.82 6.48
N GLU A 261 -29.00 -10.97 6.17
CA GLU A 261 -28.97 -10.28 4.88
C GLU A 261 -28.48 -11.24 3.79
N ARG A 262 -29.30 -11.45 2.76
CA ARG A 262 -28.83 -12.15 1.56
C ARG A 262 -27.82 -11.26 0.86
N LEU A 263 -26.59 -11.74 0.71
CA LEU A 263 -25.60 -11.12 -0.14
C LEU A 263 -26.11 -11.16 -1.59
N TYR A 264 -26.64 -10.06 -2.07
CA TYR A 264 -26.85 -9.90 -3.50
C TYR A 264 -25.48 -9.61 -4.12
N VAL A 265 -24.88 -10.65 -4.70
CA VAL A 265 -23.71 -10.51 -5.58
C VAL A 265 -24.26 -10.03 -6.91
N GLY A 266 -24.10 -8.74 -7.21
CA GLY A 266 -24.34 -8.16 -8.51
C GLY A 266 -23.09 -8.27 -9.38
#